data_fce834612bdaa978b6f364539e0ff07c
#
_entry.id   fce834612bdaa978b6f364539e0ff07c
#
_cell.length_a   1.000
_cell.length_b   1.000
_cell.length_c   1.000
_cell.angle_alpha   90.00
_cell.angle_beta   90.00
_cell.angle_gamma   90.00
#
_symmetry.space_group_name_H-M   'P 1'
#
loop_
_entity.id
_entity.type
_entity.pdbx_description
1 polymer ?
#
loop_
_entity_poly.entity_id
_entity_poly.type
_entity_poly.pdbx_seq_one_letter_code
_entity_poly.pdbx_strand_id
1 'polypeptide(L)'
;GRTWTKLGLAKTERIHRIVLHPSDANTAWVSAFGTSWGENAERGVFKTTDGGATWEKVLYVDERTGCSDLIIDPRNPDKLFASMWQHRRWPWAFKSGGPGSGLYRTLDGGKTWKKLDSDDGLPKGQLGRIGLAISASSPNTIYALTEAKKSVLLRSDDGGFKFRTVNSKDNIAPRPFYFCDIRVDPKDPNRIYNMHTVIDVSTDGGRTFNSLVGWDAAHPDHHSM
;
A
#
# COMPACT_ATOMS: atom_id res chain seq x y z
N GLY A 1 -17.34 -18.17 5.56
CA GLY A 1 -16.64 -18.98 6.22
C GLY A 1 -17.13 -19.98 7.23
N ARG A 2 -17.64 -21.16 6.79
CA ARG A 2 -17.92 -22.28 7.71
C ARG A 2 -16.65 -23.03 8.07
N THR A 3 -15.67 -23.09 7.16
CA THR A 3 -14.37 -23.72 7.33
C THR A 3 -13.28 -22.87 6.73
N TRP A 4 -12.06 -23.03 7.23
CA TRP A 4 -10.86 -22.33 6.75
C TRP A 4 -9.75 -23.35 6.54
N THR A 5 -9.07 -23.27 5.40
CA THR A 5 -7.89 -24.07 5.09
C THR A 5 -6.69 -23.15 4.90
N LYS A 6 -5.57 -23.50 5.50
CA LYS A 6 -4.32 -22.75 5.32
C LYS A 6 -3.70 -23.10 3.97
N LEU A 7 -3.49 -22.08 3.13
CA LEU A 7 -2.93 -22.21 1.80
C LEU A 7 -1.46 -21.78 1.75
N GLY A 8 -0.60 -22.42 2.52
CA GLY A 8 0.84 -22.12 2.52
C GLY A 8 1.22 -20.85 3.29
N LEU A 9 2.35 -20.26 2.91
CA LEU A 9 2.95 -19.03 3.47
C LEU A 9 3.10 -19.04 5.00
N ALA A 10 3.46 -20.19 5.57
CA ALA A 10 3.47 -20.38 7.02
C ALA A 10 4.49 -19.51 7.77
N LYS A 11 5.53 -19.04 7.08
CA LYS A 11 6.64 -18.29 7.66
C LYS A 11 6.55 -16.77 7.39
N THR A 12 5.54 -16.31 6.66
CA THR A 12 5.37 -14.88 6.34
C THR A 12 4.85 -14.07 7.52
N GLU A 13 4.27 -14.72 8.54
CA GLU A 13 3.59 -14.17 9.71
C GLU A 13 2.44 -13.23 9.33
N ARG A 14 2.72 -12.00 8.88
CA ARG A 14 1.70 -10.98 8.60
C ARG A 14 1.55 -10.74 7.12
N ILE A 15 0.30 -10.82 6.68
CA ILE A 15 -0.14 -10.45 5.33
C ILE A 15 -1.03 -9.23 5.48
N HIS A 16 -0.66 -8.13 4.83
CA HIS A 16 -1.41 -6.88 4.91
C HIS A 16 -2.48 -6.77 3.83
N ARG A 17 -2.21 -7.31 2.64
CA ARG A 17 -3.14 -7.23 1.51
C ARG A 17 -3.14 -8.51 0.71
N ILE A 18 -4.32 -8.88 0.24
CA ILE A 18 -4.52 -9.94 -0.75
C ILE A 18 -5.24 -9.28 -1.93
N VAL A 19 -4.69 -9.39 -3.12
CA VAL A 19 -5.32 -8.92 -4.36
C VAL A 19 -5.54 -10.09 -5.31
N LEU A 20 -6.74 -10.20 -5.83
CA LEU A 20 -7.15 -11.26 -6.74
C LEU A 20 -7.04 -10.76 -8.16
N HIS A 21 -6.69 -11.65 -9.08
CA HIS A 21 -6.79 -11.38 -10.50
C HIS A 21 -8.28 -11.19 -10.88
N PRO A 22 -8.66 -10.13 -11.63
CA PRO A 22 -10.05 -9.78 -11.84
C PRO A 22 -10.87 -10.81 -12.62
N SER A 23 -10.24 -11.70 -13.38
CA SER A 23 -10.90 -12.71 -14.23
C SER A 23 -10.38 -14.13 -14.07
N ASP A 24 -9.34 -14.36 -13.24
CA ASP A 24 -8.79 -15.70 -12.96
C ASP A 24 -8.77 -15.97 -11.46
N ALA A 25 -9.68 -16.81 -11.00
CA ALA A 25 -9.83 -17.16 -9.59
C ALA A 25 -8.64 -17.94 -9.00
N ASN A 26 -7.77 -18.49 -9.84
CA ASN A 26 -6.58 -19.22 -9.40
C ASN A 26 -5.36 -18.31 -9.21
N THR A 27 -5.41 -17.09 -9.73
CA THR A 27 -4.30 -16.15 -9.64
C THR A 27 -4.56 -15.08 -8.58
N ALA A 28 -3.60 -14.96 -7.65
CA ALA A 28 -3.61 -13.94 -6.59
C ALA A 28 -2.19 -13.50 -6.24
N TRP A 29 -2.10 -12.28 -5.68
CA TRP A 29 -0.88 -11.76 -5.07
C TRP A 29 -1.13 -11.41 -3.62
N VAL A 30 -0.14 -11.62 -2.76
CA VAL A 30 -0.20 -11.25 -1.35
C VAL A 30 0.99 -10.39 -0.95
N SER A 31 0.72 -9.36 -0.16
CA SER A 31 1.73 -8.53 0.46
C SER A 31 2.16 -9.14 1.78
N ALA A 32 3.33 -9.78 1.83
CA ALA A 32 3.91 -10.34 3.03
C ALA A 32 4.78 -9.30 3.74
N PHE A 33 4.29 -8.82 4.86
CA PHE A 33 4.99 -7.85 5.68
C PHE A 33 6.08 -8.52 6.55
N GLY A 34 5.82 -9.73 7.03
CA GLY A 34 6.69 -10.46 7.93
C GLY A 34 6.53 -10.04 9.40
N THR A 35 7.50 -10.40 10.23
CA THR A 35 7.51 -10.04 11.65
C THR A 35 7.88 -8.56 11.86
N SER A 36 7.28 -7.92 12.88
CA SER A 36 7.70 -6.59 13.30
C SER A 36 8.96 -6.62 14.18
N TRP A 37 9.27 -7.77 14.78
CA TRP A 37 10.23 -7.90 15.86
C TRP A 37 11.60 -8.43 15.43
N GLY A 38 11.74 -8.88 14.19
CA GLY A 38 12.94 -9.50 13.68
C GLY A 38 13.14 -9.34 12.19
N GLU A 39 14.24 -9.84 11.70
CA GLU A 39 14.46 -10.09 10.28
C GLU A 39 13.65 -11.31 9.86
N ASN A 40 13.21 -11.33 8.60
CA ASN A 40 12.40 -12.42 8.08
C ASN A 40 12.61 -12.50 6.56
N ALA A 41 13.15 -13.61 6.09
CA ALA A 41 13.38 -13.85 4.67
C ALA A 41 12.07 -14.06 3.87
N GLU A 42 10.96 -14.33 4.55
CA GLU A 42 9.65 -14.55 3.92
C GLU A 42 8.81 -13.26 3.81
N ARG A 43 9.47 -12.15 3.50
CA ARG A 43 8.87 -10.84 3.21
C ARG A 43 8.76 -10.60 1.72
N GLY A 44 7.92 -9.63 1.32
CA GLY A 44 7.80 -9.19 -0.06
C GLY A 44 6.43 -9.45 -0.68
N VAL A 45 6.38 -9.66 -1.97
CA VAL A 45 5.16 -10.03 -2.69
C VAL A 45 5.27 -11.46 -3.15
N PHE A 46 4.23 -12.24 -2.86
CA PHE A 46 4.09 -13.61 -3.35
C PHE A 46 2.92 -13.69 -4.32
N LYS A 47 3.07 -14.53 -5.34
CA LYS A 47 2.06 -14.82 -6.36
C LYS A 47 1.71 -16.30 -6.36
N THR A 48 0.44 -16.60 -6.53
CA THR A 48 -0.05 -17.94 -6.89
C THR A 48 -0.76 -17.88 -8.24
N THR A 49 -0.75 -19.00 -8.96
CA THR A 49 -1.53 -19.21 -10.21
C THR A 49 -2.32 -20.53 -10.17
N ASP A 50 -2.38 -21.15 -8.99
CA ASP A 50 -3.00 -22.47 -8.77
C ASP A 50 -3.96 -22.47 -7.55
N GLY A 51 -4.54 -21.32 -7.25
CA GLY A 51 -5.49 -21.17 -6.14
C GLY A 51 -4.85 -21.23 -4.76
N GLY A 52 -3.54 -20.97 -4.66
CA GLY A 52 -2.79 -20.97 -3.39
C GLY A 52 -2.14 -22.31 -3.04
N ALA A 53 -2.15 -23.29 -3.95
CA ALA A 53 -1.44 -24.56 -3.72
C ALA A 53 0.07 -24.33 -3.68
N THR A 54 0.59 -23.46 -4.57
CA THR A 54 1.98 -23.00 -4.56
C THR A 54 2.09 -21.49 -4.59
N TRP A 55 3.22 -20.97 -4.09
CA TRP A 55 3.51 -19.55 -4.02
C TRP A 55 4.92 -19.24 -4.50
N GLU A 56 5.03 -18.32 -5.43
CA GLU A 56 6.29 -17.77 -5.93
C GLU A 56 6.56 -16.40 -5.29
N LYS A 57 7.76 -16.14 -4.79
CA LYS A 57 8.18 -14.83 -4.29
C LYS A 57 8.61 -13.96 -5.48
N VAL A 58 7.72 -13.06 -5.93
CA VAL A 58 7.89 -12.25 -7.14
C VAL A 58 8.49 -10.87 -6.88
N LEU A 59 8.50 -10.39 -5.62
CA LEU A 59 9.24 -9.19 -5.22
C LEU A 59 9.86 -9.42 -3.84
N TYR A 60 11.17 -9.25 -3.76
CA TYR A 60 11.94 -9.30 -2.52
C TYR A 60 13.01 -8.22 -2.52
N VAL A 61 13.20 -7.54 -1.41
CA VAL A 61 14.23 -6.52 -1.23
C VAL A 61 15.32 -7.01 -0.27
N ASP A 62 14.96 -7.23 0.98
CA ASP A 62 15.84 -7.78 2.01
C ASP A 62 15.01 -8.32 3.21
N GLU A 63 15.67 -8.91 4.20
CA GLU A 63 15.03 -9.50 5.38
C GLU A 63 14.39 -8.48 6.32
N ARG A 64 14.61 -7.18 6.11
CA ARG A 64 14.10 -6.06 6.93
C ARG A 64 12.94 -5.34 6.28
N THR A 65 12.71 -5.58 4.97
CA THR A 65 11.75 -4.83 4.15
C THR A 65 10.60 -5.72 3.72
N GLY A 66 9.41 -5.47 4.26
CA GLY A 66 8.19 -6.19 3.90
C GLY A 66 7.28 -5.39 2.99
N CYS A 67 6.30 -6.04 2.37
CA CYS A 67 5.27 -5.36 1.60
C CYS A 67 4.14 -4.92 2.54
N SER A 68 3.91 -3.61 2.64
CA SER A 68 2.90 -3.01 3.52
C SER A 68 1.59 -2.68 2.83
N ASP A 69 1.58 -2.57 1.51
CA ASP A 69 0.36 -2.42 0.71
C ASP A 69 0.58 -2.90 -0.72
N LEU A 70 -0.51 -3.31 -1.38
CA LEU A 70 -0.48 -3.86 -2.73
C LEU A 70 -1.80 -3.55 -3.43
N ILE A 71 -1.72 -2.99 -4.62
CA ILE A 71 -2.89 -2.74 -5.47
C ILE A 71 -2.67 -3.26 -6.88
N ILE A 72 -3.76 -3.61 -7.54
CA ILE A 72 -3.81 -4.08 -8.93
C ILE A 72 -4.70 -3.16 -9.76
N ASP A 73 -4.33 -2.93 -11.00
CA ASP A 73 -5.20 -2.27 -11.96
C ASP A 73 -6.35 -3.23 -12.35
N PRO A 74 -7.61 -2.88 -12.07
CA PRO A 74 -8.73 -3.78 -12.33
C PRO A 74 -9.01 -4.04 -13.81
N ARG A 75 -8.43 -3.25 -14.71
CA ARG A 75 -8.55 -3.40 -16.18
C ARG A 75 -7.31 -4.00 -16.83
N ASN A 76 -6.17 -3.95 -16.13
CA ASN A 76 -4.90 -4.52 -16.59
C ASN A 76 -4.20 -5.24 -15.44
N PRO A 77 -4.47 -6.54 -15.23
CA PRO A 77 -3.92 -7.29 -14.11
C PRO A 77 -2.40 -7.50 -14.17
N ASP A 78 -1.76 -7.21 -15.28
CA ASP A 78 -0.31 -7.17 -15.38
C ASP A 78 0.30 -5.95 -14.68
N LYS A 79 -0.51 -4.91 -14.41
CA LYS A 79 -0.07 -3.70 -13.74
C LYS A 79 -0.42 -3.73 -12.25
N LEU A 80 0.61 -3.80 -11.40
CA LEU A 80 0.47 -3.74 -9.95
C LEU A 80 1.45 -2.72 -9.36
N PHE A 81 1.11 -2.27 -8.15
CA PHE A 81 1.96 -1.41 -7.33
C PHE A 81 2.11 -2.03 -5.94
N ALA A 82 3.35 -2.10 -5.46
CA ALA A 82 3.70 -2.62 -4.16
C ALA A 82 4.42 -1.56 -3.33
N SER A 83 3.94 -1.32 -2.13
CA SER A 83 4.60 -0.49 -1.13
C SER A 83 5.53 -1.35 -0.29
N MET A 84 6.82 -1.21 -0.49
CA MET A 84 7.82 -1.89 0.33
C MET A 84 8.23 -0.99 1.49
N TRP A 85 8.23 -1.54 2.70
CA TRP A 85 8.47 -0.79 3.92
C TRP A 85 9.50 -1.49 4.81
N GLN A 86 10.64 -0.87 4.99
CA GLN A 86 11.64 -1.27 5.97
C GLN A 86 11.18 -0.83 7.36
N HIS A 87 10.96 -1.80 8.23
CA HIS A 87 10.33 -1.59 9.52
C HIS A 87 10.94 -2.50 10.58
N ARG A 88 11.15 -1.94 11.77
CA ARG A 88 11.58 -2.72 12.94
C ARG A 88 10.98 -2.15 14.21
N ARG A 89 10.51 -3.03 15.09
CA ARG A 89 10.07 -2.70 16.43
C ARG A 89 10.95 -3.39 17.48
N TRP A 90 11.29 -2.65 18.51
CA TRP A 90 11.91 -3.12 19.73
C TRP A 90 11.01 -2.75 20.91
N PRO A 91 11.12 -3.35 22.12
CA PRO A 91 10.33 -2.95 23.26
C PRO A 91 10.47 -1.47 23.64
N TRP A 92 11.63 -0.88 23.34
CA TRP A 92 11.99 0.50 23.68
C TRP A 92 12.12 1.45 22.47
N ALA A 93 12.01 0.94 21.27
CA ALA A 93 12.25 1.74 20.07
C ALA A 93 11.42 1.25 18.89
N PHE A 94 11.30 2.15 17.92
CA PHE A 94 10.61 1.90 16.66
C PHE A 94 11.37 2.56 15.51
N LYS A 95 11.51 1.85 14.41
CA LYS A 95 12.08 2.39 13.17
C LYS A 95 11.09 2.24 12.05
N SER A 96 10.73 3.38 11.43
CA SER A 96 9.97 3.44 10.19
C SER A 96 10.86 3.98 9.08
N GLY A 97 10.87 3.28 7.96
CA GLY A 97 11.64 3.69 6.79
C GLY A 97 13.08 3.19 6.76
N GLY A 98 13.66 3.27 5.59
CA GLY A 98 15.02 2.86 5.29
C GLY A 98 15.28 2.73 3.79
N PRO A 99 16.50 2.38 3.37
CA PRO A 99 16.87 2.27 1.95
C PRO A 99 16.05 1.23 1.18
N GLY A 100 15.53 0.20 1.87
CA GLY A 100 14.63 -0.80 1.27
C GLY A 100 13.22 -0.27 0.98
N SER A 101 12.77 0.78 1.70
CA SER A 101 11.43 1.33 1.50
C SER A 101 11.28 2.00 0.14
N GLY A 102 10.07 1.94 -0.40
CA GLY A 102 9.72 2.61 -1.64
C GLY A 102 8.47 2.06 -2.31
N LEU A 103 8.07 2.72 -3.37
CA LEU A 103 6.99 2.29 -4.25
C LEU A 103 7.58 1.54 -5.44
N TYR A 104 7.04 0.37 -5.70
CA TYR A 104 7.45 -0.49 -6.81
C TYR A 104 6.28 -0.68 -7.77
N ARG A 105 6.56 -0.72 -9.06
CA ARG A 105 5.59 -0.98 -10.13
C ARG A 105 6.03 -2.16 -10.97
N THR A 106 5.10 -3.02 -11.32
CA THR A 106 5.24 -4.03 -12.38
C THR A 106 4.25 -3.74 -13.52
N LEU A 107 4.58 -4.16 -14.73
CA LEU A 107 3.74 -4.09 -15.93
C LEU A 107 3.61 -5.47 -16.61
N ASP A 108 4.05 -6.53 -15.94
CA ASP A 108 4.13 -7.91 -16.47
C ASP A 108 3.63 -8.96 -15.46
N GLY A 109 2.71 -8.54 -14.58
CA GLY A 109 2.10 -9.43 -13.59
C GLY A 109 3.05 -9.87 -12.48
N GLY A 110 4.10 -9.08 -12.22
CA GLY A 110 5.06 -9.32 -11.16
C GLY A 110 6.32 -10.05 -11.58
N LYS A 111 6.55 -10.30 -12.86
CA LYS A 111 7.81 -10.93 -13.33
C LYS A 111 9.00 -9.99 -13.16
N THR A 112 8.80 -8.69 -13.42
CA THR A 112 9.79 -7.65 -13.18
C THR A 112 9.20 -6.48 -12.42
N TRP A 113 10.01 -5.79 -11.61
CA TRP A 113 9.60 -4.66 -10.81
C TRP A 113 10.57 -3.49 -10.94
N LYS A 114 10.03 -2.30 -11.19
CA LYS A 114 10.77 -1.03 -11.14
C LYS A 114 10.52 -0.36 -9.79
N LYS A 115 11.58 -0.06 -9.03
CA LYS A 115 11.49 0.88 -7.90
C LYS A 115 11.33 2.29 -8.48
N LEU A 116 10.29 2.99 -8.06
CA LEU A 116 10.04 4.38 -8.45
C LEU A 116 10.87 5.33 -7.57
N ASP A 117 11.31 6.44 -8.14
CA ASP A 117 12.18 7.41 -7.50
C ASP A 117 11.71 8.87 -7.71
N SER A 118 12.60 9.84 -7.48
CA SER A 118 12.27 11.26 -7.63
C SER A 118 12.00 11.66 -9.08
N ASP A 119 12.55 10.94 -10.06
CA ASP A 119 12.27 11.21 -11.47
C ASP A 119 10.86 10.74 -11.85
N ASP A 120 10.30 9.78 -11.10
CA ASP A 120 8.91 9.36 -11.20
C ASP A 120 7.96 10.23 -10.33
N GLY A 121 8.50 11.22 -9.60
CA GLY A 121 7.74 12.19 -8.79
C GLY A 121 7.59 11.83 -7.31
N LEU A 122 8.34 10.85 -6.82
CA LEU A 122 8.37 10.52 -5.39
C LEU A 122 9.25 11.51 -4.61
N PRO A 123 9.01 11.71 -3.30
CA PRO A 123 9.88 12.52 -2.46
C PRO A 123 11.31 12.01 -2.45
N LYS A 124 12.27 12.94 -2.45
CA LYS A 124 13.70 12.62 -2.26
C LYS A 124 13.98 12.17 -0.83
N GLY A 125 14.96 11.29 -0.69
CA GLY A 125 15.44 10.82 0.61
C GLY A 125 14.78 9.52 1.06
N GLN A 126 14.86 9.26 2.37
CA GLN A 126 14.30 8.04 2.94
C GLN A 126 12.78 8.10 2.98
N LEU A 127 12.15 7.04 2.50
CA LEU A 127 10.71 6.82 2.61
C LEU A 127 10.40 5.82 3.72
N GLY A 128 9.20 5.96 4.29
CA GLY A 128 8.64 5.02 5.23
C GLY A 128 7.48 4.23 4.64
N ARG A 129 6.37 4.13 5.38
CA ARG A 129 5.16 3.44 4.95
C ARG A 129 4.45 4.23 3.84
N ILE A 130 3.88 3.52 2.86
CA ILE A 130 3.10 4.10 1.77
C ILE A 130 1.76 3.37 1.70
N GLY A 131 0.66 4.10 1.83
CA GLY A 131 -0.67 3.60 1.58
C GLY A 131 -1.09 3.88 0.15
N LEU A 132 -1.74 2.92 -0.51
CA LEU A 132 -2.06 2.95 -1.92
C LEU A 132 -3.55 2.88 -2.18
N ALA A 133 -4.02 3.63 -3.18
CA ALA A 133 -5.37 3.47 -3.70
C ALA A 133 -5.39 3.69 -5.22
N ILE A 134 -6.18 2.89 -5.93
CA ILE A 134 -6.42 3.02 -7.37
C ILE A 134 -7.92 3.18 -7.63
N SER A 135 -8.28 4.09 -8.53
CA SER A 135 -9.68 4.30 -8.88
C SER A 135 -10.18 3.22 -9.82
N ALA A 136 -11.24 2.52 -9.46
CA ALA A 136 -11.87 1.52 -10.32
C ALA A 136 -12.51 2.14 -11.58
N SER A 137 -13.10 3.34 -11.45
CA SER A 137 -13.70 4.07 -12.59
C SER A 137 -12.66 4.66 -13.52
N SER A 138 -11.47 5.02 -13.00
CA SER A 138 -10.37 5.62 -13.74
C SER A 138 -9.03 5.05 -13.29
N PRO A 139 -8.61 3.85 -13.73
CA PRO A 139 -7.41 3.17 -13.24
C PRO A 139 -6.08 3.88 -13.53
N ASN A 140 -6.10 4.93 -14.35
CA ASN A 140 -4.96 5.84 -14.50
C ASN A 140 -4.79 6.78 -13.29
N THR A 141 -5.84 6.92 -12.46
CA THR A 141 -5.78 7.71 -11.23
C THR A 141 -5.37 6.82 -10.06
N ILE A 142 -4.18 7.09 -9.54
CA ILE A 142 -3.56 6.36 -8.42
C ILE A 142 -3.13 7.36 -7.36
N TYR A 143 -3.36 7.01 -6.11
CA TYR A 143 -2.93 7.78 -4.95
C TYR A 143 -1.91 7.00 -4.12
N ALA A 144 -0.93 7.73 -3.58
CA ALA A 144 0.05 7.20 -2.66
C ALA A 144 0.25 8.16 -1.48
N LEU A 145 -0.27 7.78 -0.31
CA LEU A 145 -0.01 8.49 0.94
C LEU A 145 1.35 8.05 1.44
N THR A 146 2.34 8.92 1.36
CA THR A 146 3.75 8.56 1.51
C THR A 146 4.35 9.16 2.76
N GLU A 147 4.85 8.32 3.66
CA GLU A 147 5.70 8.72 4.78
C GLU A 147 7.08 9.13 4.25
N ALA A 148 7.49 10.36 4.55
CA ALA A 148 8.76 10.94 4.20
C ALA A 148 9.19 11.93 5.30
N LYS A 149 10.31 12.63 5.14
CA LYS A 149 10.71 13.72 6.06
C LYS A 149 9.57 14.71 6.28
N LYS A 150 8.81 15.03 5.22
CA LYS A 150 7.49 15.64 5.27
C LYS A 150 6.56 14.71 4.49
N SER A 151 5.57 14.14 5.16
CA SER A 151 4.61 13.23 4.55
C SER A 151 3.77 13.95 3.49
N VAL A 152 3.45 13.24 2.41
CA VAL A 152 2.72 13.80 1.28
C VAL A 152 1.67 12.82 0.75
N LEU A 153 0.60 13.37 0.23
CA LEU A 153 -0.30 12.65 -0.66
C LEU A 153 0.11 12.91 -2.10
N LEU A 154 0.47 11.85 -2.79
CA LEU A 154 0.81 11.87 -4.21
C LEU A 154 -0.38 11.39 -5.03
N ARG A 155 -0.49 11.90 -6.25
CA ARG A 155 -1.45 11.46 -7.26
C ARG A 155 -0.74 11.27 -8.59
N SER A 156 -1.07 10.19 -9.27
CA SER A 156 -0.81 9.96 -10.69
C SER A 156 -2.12 10.03 -11.46
N ASP A 157 -2.09 10.56 -12.67
CA ASP A 157 -3.20 10.58 -13.62
C ASP A 157 -2.84 9.85 -14.93
N ASP A 158 -1.66 9.24 -15.00
CA ASP A 158 -1.11 8.54 -16.17
C ASP A 158 -0.89 7.04 -15.96
N GLY A 159 -1.56 6.47 -14.95
CA GLY A 159 -1.43 5.05 -14.64
C GLY A 159 -0.18 4.69 -13.85
N GLY A 160 0.37 5.63 -13.08
CA GLY A 160 1.48 5.44 -12.18
C GLY A 160 2.86 5.59 -12.82
N PHE A 161 2.94 6.24 -13.99
CA PHE A 161 4.24 6.55 -14.61
C PHE A 161 4.87 7.79 -13.99
N LYS A 162 4.06 8.80 -13.65
CA LYS A 162 4.49 9.99 -12.92
C LYS A 162 3.52 10.31 -11.79
N PHE A 163 4.08 10.73 -10.68
CA PHE A 163 3.34 11.20 -9.52
C PHE A 163 3.60 12.69 -9.29
N ARG A 164 2.60 13.38 -8.76
CA ARG A 164 2.73 14.77 -8.28
C ARG A 164 2.15 14.90 -6.89
N THR A 165 2.72 15.76 -6.08
CA THR A 165 2.17 16.08 -4.76
C THR A 165 0.87 16.86 -4.91
N VAL A 166 -0.19 16.39 -4.25
CA VAL A 166 -1.49 17.07 -4.20
C VAL A 166 -1.78 17.65 -2.82
N ASN A 167 -1.17 17.07 -1.77
CA ASN A 167 -1.27 17.58 -0.42
C ASN A 167 0.02 17.28 0.37
N SER A 168 0.45 18.26 1.17
CA SER A 168 1.62 18.13 2.06
C SER A 168 1.38 18.83 3.39
N LYS A 169 0.11 18.99 3.80
CA LYS A 169 -0.24 19.53 5.10
C LYS A 169 0.13 18.54 6.20
N ASP A 170 0.51 19.04 7.37
CA ASP A 170 1.02 18.19 8.46
C ASP A 170 -0.03 17.19 8.98
N ASN A 171 -1.32 17.51 8.81
CA ASN A 171 -2.42 16.64 9.23
C ASN A 171 -2.78 15.53 8.22
N ILE A 172 -2.15 15.48 7.02
CA ILE A 172 -2.49 14.46 6.02
C ILE A 172 -2.08 13.04 6.45
N ALA A 173 -1.01 12.94 7.22
CA ALA A 173 -0.53 11.69 7.79
C ALA A 173 0.16 11.97 9.13
N PRO A 174 -0.62 12.20 10.21
CA PRO A 174 -0.08 12.62 11.51
C PRO A 174 0.77 11.54 12.18
N ARG A 175 0.51 10.26 11.88
CA ARG A 175 1.26 9.11 12.39
C ARG A 175 1.40 8.06 11.28
N PRO A 176 2.16 8.33 10.19
CA PRO A 176 2.12 7.54 8.96
C PRO A 176 2.60 6.10 9.15
N PHE A 177 3.51 5.84 10.08
CA PHE A 177 3.94 4.50 10.44
C PHE A 177 2.80 3.65 11.03
N TYR A 178 1.79 4.27 11.61
CA TYR A 178 0.63 3.61 12.24
C TYR A 178 -0.60 3.70 11.34
N PHE A 179 -0.93 4.90 10.83
CA PHE A 179 -2.04 5.14 9.94
C PHE A 179 -1.54 5.57 8.56
N CYS A 180 -1.74 4.75 7.57
CA CYS A 180 -1.40 5.08 6.19
C CYS A 180 -2.40 4.44 5.22
N ASP A 181 -3.66 4.38 5.64
CA ASP A 181 -4.71 3.72 4.88
C ASP A 181 -5.57 4.76 4.17
N ILE A 182 -5.64 4.66 2.86
CA ILE A 182 -6.48 5.50 2.00
C ILE A 182 -7.37 4.63 1.12
N ARG A 183 -8.53 5.15 0.77
CA ARG A 183 -9.43 4.54 -0.21
C ARG A 183 -9.89 5.60 -1.19
N VAL A 184 -10.10 5.21 -2.43
CA VAL A 184 -10.73 6.06 -3.44
C VAL A 184 -12.11 5.50 -3.76
N ASP A 185 -13.08 6.38 -3.93
CA ASP A 185 -14.44 5.99 -4.30
C ASP A 185 -14.42 5.25 -5.66
N PRO A 186 -15.08 4.09 -5.77
CA PRO A 186 -15.06 3.31 -7.00
C PRO A 186 -15.69 4.01 -8.20
N LYS A 187 -16.52 5.04 -7.99
CA LYS A 187 -17.23 5.79 -9.03
C LYS A 187 -16.66 7.18 -9.28
N ASP A 188 -15.98 7.78 -8.28
CA ASP A 188 -15.42 9.12 -8.36
C ASP A 188 -13.91 9.11 -8.03
N PRO A 189 -13.02 9.28 -9.04
CA PRO A 189 -11.58 9.28 -8.83
C PRO A 189 -11.07 10.45 -7.99
N ASN A 190 -11.87 11.49 -7.74
CA ASN A 190 -11.51 12.63 -6.91
C ASN A 190 -11.99 12.52 -5.46
N ARG A 191 -12.82 11.51 -5.16
CA ARG A 191 -13.31 11.26 -3.81
C ARG A 191 -12.42 10.26 -3.11
N ILE A 192 -11.75 10.72 -2.04
CA ILE A 192 -10.75 9.95 -1.29
C ILE A 192 -11.12 9.95 0.18
N TYR A 193 -10.98 8.80 0.81
CA TYR A 193 -11.10 8.63 2.26
C TYR A 193 -9.71 8.40 2.83
N ASN A 194 -9.34 9.20 3.82
CA ASN A 194 -8.10 9.07 4.59
C ASN A 194 -8.46 8.56 5.97
N MET A 195 -7.96 7.37 6.29
CA MET A 195 -8.26 6.69 7.55
C MET A 195 -7.07 6.83 8.50
N HIS A 196 -7.33 7.48 9.61
CA HIS A 196 -6.38 7.64 10.71
C HIS A 196 -7.14 7.70 12.04
N THR A 197 -6.78 8.55 12.98
CA THR A 197 -7.50 8.73 14.25
C THR A 197 -8.98 9.05 14.02
N VAL A 198 -9.28 9.75 12.93
CA VAL A 198 -10.62 10.01 12.40
C VAL A 198 -10.68 9.54 10.93
N ILE A 199 -11.86 9.60 10.32
CA ILE A 199 -12.00 9.39 8.88
C ILE A 199 -12.25 10.75 8.24
N ASP A 200 -11.33 11.16 7.37
CA ASP A 200 -11.47 12.37 6.58
C ASP A 200 -11.83 12.03 5.13
N VAL A 201 -12.58 12.91 4.48
CA VAL A 201 -12.97 12.79 3.08
C VAL A 201 -12.50 14.01 2.28
N SER A 202 -11.95 13.75 1.11
CA SER A 202 -11.70 14.75 0.06
C SER A 202 -12.65 14.49 -1.10
N THR A 203 -13.11 15.56 -1.75
CA THR A 203 -13.90 15.51 -2.99
C THR A 203 -13.23 16.28 -4.14
N ASP A 204 -12.00 16.75 -3.91
CA ASP A 204 -11.23 17.59 -4.84
C ASP A 204 -9.89 16.95 -5.27
N GLY A 205 -9.80 15.62 -5.19
CA GLY A 205 -8.60 14.88 -5.58
C GLY A 205 -7.48 14.98 -4.55
N GLY A 206 -7.82 15.11 -3.27
CA GLY A 206 -6.87 15.10 -2.15
C GLY A 206 -6.28 16.46 -1.80
N ARG A 207 -6.74 17.55 -2.42
CA ARG A 207 -6.23 18.91 -2.11
C ARG A 207 -6.69 19.40 -0.75
N THR A 208 -7.96 19.13 -0.43
CA THR A 208 -8.55 19.45 0.89
C THR A 208 -9.25 18.22 1.47
N PHE A 209 -9.27 18.14 2.79
CA PHE A 209 -9.94 17.09 3.54
C PHE A 209 -10.83 17.70 4.59
N ASN A 210 -12.03 17.13 4.78
CA ASN A 210 -12.97 17.46 5.83
C ASN A 210 -13.27 16.20 6.64
N SER A 211 -13.49 16.35 7.93
CA SER A 211 -13.84 15.23 8.80
C SER A 211 -15.19 14.64 8.38
N LEU A 212 -15.22 13.34 8.11
CA LEU A 212 -16.41 12.57 7.80
C LEU A 212 -16.94 11.86 9.04
N VAL A 213 -16.03 11.25 9.81
CA VAL A 213 -16.34 10.57 11.07
C VAL A 213 -15.39 11.11 12.12
N GLY A 214 -15.93 11.90 13.03
CA GLY A 214 -15.19 12.50 14.14
C GLY A 214 -15.16 11.61 15.38
N TRP A 215 -14.54 12.13 16.43
CA TRP A 215 -14.34 11.44 17.71
C TRP A 215 -15.64 11.00 18.41
N ASP A 216 -16.74 11.73 18.17
CA ASP A 216 -18.04 11.48 18.83
C ASP A 216 -18.87 10.41 18.10
N ALA A 217 -18.52 10.07 16.86
CA ALA A 217 -19.30 9.19 16.01
C ALA A 217 -18.80 7.74 15.98
N ALA A 218 -17.50 7.53 16.18
CA ALA A 218 -16.89 6.20 16.24
C ALA A 218 -15.63 6.22 17.11
N HIS A 219 -15.25 5.05 17.63
CA HIS A 219 -13.97 4.89 18.31
C HIS A 219 -12.83 5.31 17.38
N PRO A 220 -11.85 6.11 17.84
CA PRO A 220 -10.68 6.46 17.05
C PRO A 220 -9.85 5.23 16.65
N ASP A 221 -8.89 5.41 15.76
CA ASP A 221 -8.02 4.36 15.21
C ASP A 221 -8.65 3.56 14.06
N HIS A 222 -8.89 4.23 12.94
CA HIS A 222 -9.47 3.61 11.76
C HIS A 222 -8.39 3.03 10.84
N HIS A 223 -8.45 1.72 10.58
CA HIS A 223 -7.55 0.98 9.67
C HIS A 223 -8.27 0.38 8.47
N SER A 224 -9.60 0.41 8.46
CA SER A 224 -10.42 -0.16 7.38
C SER A 224 -11.79 0.50 7.33
N MET A 225 -12.41 0.51 6.15
CA MET A 225 -13.79 0.87 5.92
C MET A 225 -14.37 0.02 4.76
#